data_3bbb14fef91fc20ff0676a61627b3df0
#
_entry.id   3bbb14fef91fc20ff0676a61627b3df0
#
_cell.length_a   1.000
_cell.length_b   1.000
_cell.length_c   1.000
_cell.angle_alpha   90.00
_cell.angle_beta   90.00
_cell.angle_gamma   90.00
#
_symmetry.space_group_name_H-M   'P 1'
#
loop_
_entity.id
_entity.type
_entity.pdbx_description
1 polymer ?
#
loop_
_entity_poly.entity_id
_entity_poly.type
_entity_poly.pdbx_seq_one_letter_code
_entity_poly.pdbx_strand_id
1 'polypeptide(L)'
;MNLVPPSRGQLDAAAAALDDVLAFSRPADSVLSAHFRERPDLGQRDRAFVAEAVFGVLRHLRTIDTLAPGASARRKLVVFLIRFAGISVRRLAAVLSHTQTQWAETLKAIDTAALPLAVKAELPDWLV
;
A
#
# COMPACT_ATOMS: atom_id res chain seq x y z
N MET A 1 12.40 -5.09 -1.25
CA MET A 1 12.03 -3.67 -1.07
C MET A 1 12.25 -3.30 0.38
N ASN A 2 13.06 -2.27 0.63
CA ASN A 2 13.44 -1.88 1.99
C ASN A 2 12.77 -0.58 2.41
N LEU A 3 11.44 -0.63 2.56
CA LEU A 3 10.72 0.50 3.12
C LEU A 3 10.86 0.52 4.63
N VAL A 4 11.19 1.69 5.17
CA VAL A 4 11.13 1.92 6.61
C VAL A 4 9.67 2.13 7.00
N PRO A 5 9.28 1.78 8.24
CA PRO A 5 7.92 2.06 8.70
C PRO A 5 7.57 3.54 8.52
N PRO A 6 6.41 3.87 7.95
CA PRO A 6 6.04 5.26 7.69
C PRO A 6 5.64 6.00 8.96
N SER A 7 5.78 7.32 8.91
CA SER A 7 5.12 8.19 9.86
C SER A 7 3.62 8.26 9.55
N ARG A 8 2.84 8.78 10.48
CA ARG A 8 1.40 8.99 10.25
C ARG A 8 1.16 9.93 9.05
N GLY A 9 1.96 11.01 8.97
CA GLY A 9 1.86 11.96 7.85
C GLY A 9 2.17 11.33 6.51
N GLN A 10 3.18 10.46 6.44
CA GLN A 10 3.51 9.74 5.23
C GLN A 10 2.40 8.78 4.81
N LEU A 11 1.83 8.06 5.78
CA LEU A 11 0.73 7.14 5.51
C LEU A 11 -0.51 7.88 5.01
N ASP A 12 -0.84 9.02 5.64
CA ASP A 12 -1.97 9.85 5.24
C ASP A 12 -1.78 10.39 3.82
N ALA A 13 -0.59 10.89 3.51
CA ALA A 13 -0.28 11.43 2.18
C ALA A 13 -0.36 10.32 1.11
N ALA A 14 0.18 9.15 1.40
CA ALA A 14 0.12 8.02 0.47
C ALA A 14 -1.31 7.54 0.25
N ALA A 15 -2.13 7.49 1.30
CA ALA A 15 -3.53 7.08 1.19
C ALA A 15 -4.33 8.07 0.32
N ALA A 16 -4.12 9.37 0.51
CA ALA A 16 -4.79 10.39 -0.29
C ALA A 16 -4.37 10.32 -1.76
N ALA A 17 -3.07 10.16 -2.02
CA ALA A 17 -2.57 10.03 -3.39
C ALA A 17 -3.09 8.75 -4.06
N LEU A 18 -3.11 7.64 -3.35
CA LEU A 18 -3.60 6.37 -3.87
C LEU A 18 -5.10 6.45 -4.21
N ASP A 19 -5.87 7.11 -3.37
CA ASP A 19 -7.30 7.29 -3.61
C ASP A 19 -7.53 8.01 -4.96
N ASP A 20 -6.76 9.05 -5.23
CA ASP A 20 -6.83 9.79 -6.50
C ASP A 20 -6.37 8.92 -7.68
N VAL A 21 -5.30 8.15 -7.50
CA VAL A 21 -4.78 7.26 -8.55
C VAL A 21 -5.79 6.16 -8.88
N LEU A 22 -6.44 5.60 -7.86
CA LEU A 22 -7.42 4.52 -8.06
C LEU A 22 -8.70 4.98 -8.74
N ALA A 23 -8.93 6.28 -8.87
CA ALA A 23 -10.02 6.81 -9.69
C ALA A 23 -9.76 6.59 -11.19
N PHE A 24 -8.52 6.29 -11.58
CA PHE A 24 -8.10 5.97 -12.94
C PHE A 24 -8.51 7.03 -13.99
N SER A 25 -8.64 8.28 -13.59
CA SER A 25 -9.00 9.37 -14.50
C SER A 25 -7.80 9.86 -15.32
N ARG A 26 -6.58 9.63 -14.82
CA ARG A 26 -5.32 10.04 -15.44
C ARG A 26 -4.23 9.02 -15.10
N PRO A 27 -3.11 9.00 -15.86
CA PRO A 27 -1.97 8.14 -15.50
C PRO A 27 -1.46 8.42 -14.09
N ALA A 28 -1.02 7.37 -13.39
CA ALA A 28 -0.60 7.46 -12.00
C ALA A 28 0.50 8.49 -11.76
N ASP A 29 1.49 8.56 -12.65
CA ASP A 29 2.59 9.53 -12.52
C ASP A 29 2.10 10.97 -12.64
N SER A 30 1.11 11.24 -13.50
CA SER A 30 0.49 12.56 -13.62
C SER A 30 -0.25 12.94 -12.33
N VAL A 31 -0.99 11.99 -11.75
CA VAL A 31 -1.71 12.21 -10.51
C VAL A 31 -0.74 12.51 -9.37
N LEU A 32 0.35 11.74 -9.27
CA LEU A 32 1.36 11.95 -8.24
C LEU A 32 2.06 13.30 -8.38
N SER A 33 2.41 13.69 -9.61
CA SER A 33 3.04 14.98 -9.87
C SER A 33 2.14 16.13 -9.42
N ALA A 34 0.84 16.06 -9.72
CA ALA A 34 -0.12 17.07 -9.30
C ALA A 34 -0.25 17.09 -7.78
N HIS A 35 -0.31 15.91 -7.16
CA HIS A 35 -0.43 15.78 -5.71
C HIS A 35 0.77 16.42 -5.00
N PHE A 36 1.99 16.20 -5.48
CA PHE A 36 3.19 16.79 -4.90
C PHE A 36 3.26 18.30 -5.07
N ARG A 37 2.76 18.84 -6.19
CA ARG A 37 2.69 20.29 -6.40
C ARG A 37 1.74 20.97 -5.41
N GLU A 38 0.67 20.28 -5.01
CA GLU A 38 -0.29 20.78 -4.05
C GLU A 38 0.19 20.62 -2.60
N ARG A 39 1.23 19.83 -2.39
CA ARG A 39 1.77 19.54 -1.07
C ARG A 39 3.26 19.87 -1.00
N PRO A 40 3.63 21.17 -1.05
CA PRO A 40 5.04 21.57 -0.96
C PRO A 40 5.68 21.27 0.40
N ASP A 41 4.87 20.99 1.41
CA ASP A 41 5.32 20.55 2.73
C ASP A 41 5.97 19.16 2.73
N LEU A 42 5.69 18.34 1.71
CA LEU A 42 6.26 17.01 1.60
C LEU A 42 7.71 17.10 1.12
N GLY A 43 8.63 16.65 1.97
CA GLY A 43 10.04 16.58 1.62
C GLY A 43 10.37 15.39 0.73
N GLN A 44 11.65 15.26 0.38
CA GLN A 44 12.10 14.23 -0.55
C GLN A 44 11.82 12.83 -0.04
N ARG A 45 12.01 12.56 1.26
CA ARG A 45 11.72 11.25 1.85
C ARG A 45 10.23 10.92 1.81
N ASP A 46 9.39 11.93 2.08
CA ASP A 46 7.95 11.75 2.08
C ASP A 46 7.46 11.42 0.66
N ARG A 47 7.95 12.16 -0.34
CA ARG A 47 7.60 11.94 -1.74
C ARG A 47 8.06 10.56 -2.22
N ALA A 48 9.26 10.16 -1.82
CA ALA A 48 9.79 8.83 -2.17
C ALA A 48 8.93 7.73 -1.57
N PHE A 49 8.53 7.87 -0.31
CA PHE A 49 7.63 6.89 0.32
C PHE A 49 6.29 6.81 -0.40
N VAL A 50 5.68 7.97 -0.67
CA VAL A 50 4.37 8.02 -1.34
C VAL A 50 4.44 7.34 -2.70
N ALA A 51 5.45 7.66 -3.51
CA ALA A 51 5.61 7.08 -4.84
C ALA A 51 5.81 5.56 -4.77
N GLU A 52 6.71 5.09 -3.91
CA GLU A 52 6.98 3.66 -3.72
C GLU A 52 5.73 2.91 -3.28
N ALA A 53 5.00 3.46 -2.33
CA ALA A 53 3.80 2.82 -1.79
C ALA A 53 2.67 2.78 -2.82
N VAL A 54 2.42 3.88 -3.52
CA VAL A 54 1.36 3.94 -4.53
C VAL A 54 1.65 2.99 -5.68
N PHE A 55 2.85 3.04 -6.25
CA PHE A 55 3.20 2.13 -7.35
C PHE A 55 3.29 0.68 -6.89
N GLY A 56 3.69 0.45 -5.63
CA GLY A 56 3.69 -0.89 -5.05
C GLY A 56 2.30 -1.49 -4.97
N VAL A 57 1.32 -0.70 -4.52
CA VAL A 57 -0.09 -1.14 -4.49
C VAL A 57 -0.58 -1.45 -5.90
N LEU A 58 -0.31 -0.56 -6.87
CA LEU A 58 -0.75 -0.78 -8.25
C LEU A 58 -0.16 -2.05 -8.84
N ARG A 59 1.11 -2.32 -8.56
CA ARG A 59 1.81 -3.51 -9.06
C ARG A 59 1.19 -4.80 -8.56
N HIS A 60 0.62 -4.79 -7.36
CA HIS A 60 0.05 -5.97 -6.71
C HIS A 60 -1.46 -5.86 -6.48
N LEU A 61 -2.14 -5.04 -7.28
CA LEU A 61 -3.53 -4.66 -7.02
C LEU A 61 -4.48 -5.86 -6.97
N ARG A 62 -4.34 -6.81 -7.88
CA ARG A 62 -5.21 -8.01 -7.88
C ARG A 62 -5.02 -8.83 -6.62
N THR A 63 -3.78 -9.05 -6.21
CA THR A 63 -3.48 -9.79 -4.99
C THR A 63 -4.08 -9.07 -3.79
N ILE A 64 -3.88 -7.76 -3.72
CA ILE A 64 -4.39 -6.94 -2.62
C ILE A 64 -5.92 -7.00 -2.57
N ASP A 65 -6.59 -6.87 -3.71
CA ASP A 65 -8.05 -6.92 -3.77
C ASP A 65 -8.59 -8.31 -3.40
N THR A 66 -7.85 -9.36 -3.66
CA THR A 66 -8.22 -10.72 -3.24
C THR A 66 -8.06 -10.90 -1.73
N LEU A 67 -6.99 -10.36 -1.15
CA LEU A 67 -6.73 -10.44 0.29
C LEU A 67 -7.69 -9.55 1.09
N ALA A 68 -8.06 -8.40 0.55
CA ALA A 68 -8.89 -7.42 1.23
C ALA A 68 -9.93 -6.85 0.26
N PRO A 69 -10.98 -7.62 -0.09
CA PRO A 69 -12.01 -7.17 -1.02
C PRO A 69 -12.70 -5.90 -0.51
N GLY A 70 -12.87 -4.92 -1.39
CA GLY A 70 -13.56 -3.67 -1.04
C GLY A 70 -12.79 -2.75 -0.09
N ALA A 71 -11.50 -3.01 0.13
CA ALA A 71 -10.70 -2.21 1.05
C ALA A 71 -10.54 -0.76 0.56
N SER A 72 -10.50 0.18 1.50
CA SER A 72 -10.15 1.57 1.23
C SER A 72 -8.71 1.69 0.75
N ALA A 73 -8.35 2.86 0.19
CA ALA A 73 -6.97 3.13 -0.21
C ALA A 73 -6.00 2.91 0.95
N ARG A 74 -6.34 3.39 2.14
CA ARG A 74 -5.50 3.21 3.33
C ARG A 74 -5.30 1.73 3.66
N ARG A 75 -6.35 0.93 3.62
CA ARG A 75 -6.25 -0.51 3.90
C ARG A 75 -5.44 -1.24 2.83
N LYS A 76 -5.59 -0.84 1.56
CA LYS A 76 -4.75 -1.40 0.48
C LYS A 76 -3.27 -1.13 0.74
N LEU A 77 -2.95 0.08 1.21
CA LEU A 77 -1.57 0.42 1.59
C LEU A 77 -1.05 -0.45 2.73
N VAL A 78 -1.88 -0.69 3.74
CA VAL A 78 -1.50 -1.55 4.87
C VAL A 78 -1.21 -2.96 4.38
N VAL A 79 -2.04 -3.50 3.48
CA VAL A 79 -1.79 -4.83 2.89
C VAL A 79 -0.44 -4.84 2.18
N PHE A 80 -0.16 -3.84 1.36
CA PHE A 80 1.11 -3.73 0.65
C PHE A 80 2.29 -3.70 1.62
N LEU A 81 2.22 -2.87 2.65
CA LEU A 81 3.31 -2.71 3.61
C LEU A 81 3.60 -3.99 4.38
N ILE A 82 2.57 -4.74 4.74
CA ILE A 82 2.73 -5.98 5.50
C ILE A 82 3.15 -7.15 4.61
N ARG A 83 2.45 -7.34 3.49
CA ARG A 83 2.60 -8.56 2.68
C ARG A 83 3.73 -8.45 1.65
N PHE A 84 4.05 -7.25 1.18
CA PHE A 84 5.04 -7.07 0.11
C PHE A 84 6.26 -6.28 0.55
N ALA A 85 6.10 -5.26 1.37
CA ALA A 85 7.23 -4.47 1.88
C ALA A 85 7.88 -5.07 3.13
N GLY A 86 7.22 -6.05 3.76
CA GLY A 86 7.80 -6.77 4.90
C GLY A 86 7.80 -6.02 6.22
N ILE A 87 6.97 -4.99 6.36
CA ILE A 87 6.88 -4.23 7.60
C ILE A 87 5.94 -4.97 8.56
N SER A 88 6.37 -5.19 9.81
CA SER A 88 5.57 -5.92 10.77
C SER A 88 4.38 -5.08 11.26
N VAL A 89 3.29 -5.75 11.63
CA VAL A 89 2.12 -5.10 12.22
C VAL A 89 2.52 -4.33 13.48
N ARG A 90 3.43 -4.89 14.27
CA ARG A 90 3.93 -4.24 15.48
C ARG A 90 4.51 -2.86 15.19
N ARG A 91 5.29 -2.73 14.11
CA ARG A 91 5.87 -1.44 13.70
C ARG A 91 4.81 -0.47 13.19
N LEU A 92 3.80 -0.98 12.51
CA LEU A 92 2.71 -0.17 12.00
C LEU A 92 1.72 0.25 13.07
N ALA A 93 1.66 -0.46 14.20
CA ALA A 93 0.72 -0.16 15.28
C ALA A 93 0.85 1.28 15.80
N ALA A 94 2.02 1.88 15.70
CA ALA A 94 2.26 3.26 16.12
C ALA A 94 1.47 4.28 15.28
N VAL A 95 1.11 3.93 14.04
CA VAL A 95 0.43 4.85 13.10
C VAL A 95 -0.96 4.37 12.69
N LEU A 96 -1.37 3.17 13.12
CA LEU A 96 -2.69 2.62 12.84
C LEU A 96 -3.61 2.79 14.05
N SER A 97 -4.92 2.88 13.82
CA SER A 97 -5.90 2.81 14.89
C SER A 97 -5.93 1.38 15.47
N HIS A 98 -6.52 1.23 16.66
CA HIS A 98 -6.68 -0.09 17.27
C HIS A 98 -7.44 -1.05 16.34
N THR A 99 -8.53 -0.60 15.74
CA THR A 99 -9.32 -1.41 14.80
C THR A 99 -8.50 -1.82 13.58
N GLN A 100 -7.73 -0.88 13.02
CA GLN A 100 -6.87 -1.17 11.87
C GLN A 100 -5.76 -2.15 12.23
N THR A 101 -5.20 -2.04 13.42
CA THR A 101 -4.16 -2.96 13.91
C THR A 101 -4.72 -4.38 14.06
N GLN A 102 -5.92 -4.52 14.64
CA GLN A 102 -6.57 -5.82 14.76
C GLN A 102 -6.84 -6.45 13.40
N TRP A 103 -7.34 -5.64 12.46
CA TRP A 103 -7.58 -6.12 11.10
C TRP A 103 -6.27 -6.55 10.43
N ALA A 104 -5.20 -5.79 10.62
CA ALA A 104 -3.89 -6.10 10.04
C ALA A 104 -3.33 -7.42 10.55
N GLU A 105 -3.61 -7.77 11.82
CA GLU A 105 -3.19 -9.06 12.38
C GLU A 105 -3.81 -10.23 11.60
N THR A 106 -5.04 -10.07 11.10
CA THR A 106 -5.71 -11.15 10.33
C THR A 106 -5.03 -11.38 8.99
N LEU A 107 -4.41 -10.36 8.40
CA LEU A 107 -3.74 -10.50 7.11
C LEU A 107 -2.55 -11.44 7.15
N LYS A 108 -1.85 -11.51 8.29
CA LYS A 108 -0.68 -12.37 8.45
C LYS A 108 -1.04 -13.86 8.37
N ALA A 109 -2.26 -14.21 8.75
CA ALA A 109 -2.72 -15.60 8.78
C ALA A 109 -3.14 -16.12 7.41
N ILE A 110 -3.27 -15.25 6.41
CA ILE A 110 -3.73 -15.65 5.08
C ILE A 110 -2.58 -16.30 4.30
N ASP A 111 -2.83 -17.53 3.85
CA ASP A 111 -1.86 -18.29 3.05
C ASP A 111 -1.96 -17.89 1.59
N THR A 112 -0.88 -17.37 1.03
CA THR A 112 -0.82 -16.98 -0.39
C THR A 112 -0.98 -18.19 -1.32
N ALA A 113 -0.66 -19.40 -0.85
CA ALA A 113 -0.84 -20.60 -1.65
C ALA A 113 -2.32 -20.89 -1.96
N ALA A 114 -3.23 -20.35 -1.18
CA ALA A 114 -4.67 -20.50 -1.39
C ALA A 114 -5.26 -19.48 -2.38
N LEU A 115 -4.46 -18.54 -2.88
CA LEU A 115 -4.93 -17.52 -3.81
C LEU A 115 -5.19 -18.11 -5.21
N PRO A 116 -6.16 -17.58 -5.97
CA PRO A 116 -6.39 -18.00 -7.35
C PRO A 116 -5.15 -17.86 -8.21
N LEU A 117 -5.01 -18.73 -9.20
CA LEU A 117 -3.83 -18.74 -10.08
C LEU A 117 -3.62 -17.38 -10.77
N ALA A 118 -4.69 -16.72 -11.21
CA ALA A 118 -4.60 -15.42 -11.88
C ALA A 118 -3.98 -14.34 -10.97
N VAL A 119 -4.19 -14.45 -9.67
CA VAL A 119 -3.62 -13.54 -8.68
C VAL A 119 -2.15 -13.90 -8.44
N LYS A 120 -1.82 -15.18 -8.35
CA LYS A 120 -0.43 -15.63 -8.18
C LYS A 120 0.45 -15.18 -9.32
N ALA A 121 -0.09 -15.03 -10.53
CA ALA A 121 0.67 -14.59 -11.70
C ALA A 121 1.25 -13.17 -11.54
N GLU A 122 0.76 -12.37 -10.58
CA GLU A 122 1.33 -11.05 -10.27
C GLU A 122 2.61 -11.14 -9.45
N LEU A 123 2.86 -12.30 -8.81
CA LEU A 123 4.02 -12.49 -7.96
C LEU A 123 5.26 -12.71 -8.81
N PRO A 124 6.44 -12.28 -8.33
CA PRO A 124 7.70 -12.62 -9.02
C PRO A 124 7.87 -14.12 -9.18
N ASP A 125 8.55 -14.56 -10.25
CA ASP A 125 8.73 -15.96 -10.57
C ASP A 125 9.29 -16.78 -9.41
N TRP A 126 10.19 -16.20 -8.63
CA TRP A 126 10.80 -16.87 -7.49
C TRP A 126 9.83 -17.11 -6.32
N LEU A 127 8.64 -16.49 -6.35
CA LEU A 127 7.60 -16.68 -5.34
C LEU A 127 6.55 -17.71 -5.75
N VAL A 128 6.54 -18.12 -7.00
CA VAL A 128 5.53 -19.03 -7.54
C VAL A 128 5.96 -20.49 -7.37
#